data_8e0d57e2d3d5b2677661075596549b5d
#
_entry.id   8e0d57e2d3d5b2677661075596549b5d
#
_cell.length_a   1.000
_cell.length_b   1.000
_cell.length_c   1.000
_cell.angle_alpha   90.00
_cell.angle_beta   90.00
_cell.angle_gamma   90.00
#
_symmetry.space_group_name_H-M   'P 1'
#
loop_
_entity.id
_entity.type
_entity.pdbx_description
1 polymer ?
#
loop_
_entity_poly.entity_id
_entity_poly.type
_entity_poly.pdbx_seq_one_letter_code
_entity_poly.pdbx_strand_id
1 'polypeptide(L)'
;GIYGTSFAETADGLRAVVRACDQSWDAAVAALQNVPFPRLGSTRKPPAPDVRDRVKAQRDAAKKAIQALQKQINVPSAQALADLHTTAPAMQALLALTLDFGAAYAAEKRRRSLVDFSDLEHMTAQLLTDDDGAPTELARQLSGRYTEIMVDEYQDVSEVQDLIFRAVSREGNNLFFVGDVKQSIYRFRLALSLIHI
;
A
#
# COMPACT_ATOMS: atom_id res chain seq x y z
N GLY A 1 29.77 -18.87 -16.65
CA GLY A 1 29.70 -17.91 -17.79
C GLY A 1 30.42 -16.62 -17.42
N ILE A 2 30.74 -15.76 -18.37
CA ILE A 2 31.64 -14.59 -18.23
C ILE A 2 31.22 -13.58 -17.16
N TYR A 3 29.94 -13.48 -16.88
CA TYR A 3 29.38 -12.61 -15.84
C TYR A 3 29.10 -13.36 -14.54
N GLY A 4 29.35 -14.68 -14.51
CA GLY A 4 28.92 -15.56 -13.41
C GLY A 4 29.49 -15.15 -12.06
N THR A 5 30.80 -14.87 -12.00
CA THR A 5 31.47 -14.43 -10.76
C THR A 5 30.88 -13.13 -10.22
N SER A 6 30.73 -12.12 -11.08
CA SER A 6 30.19 -10.82 -10.66
C SER A 6 28.74 -10.91 -10.17
N PHE A 7 27.93 -11.79 -10.76
CA PHE A 7 26.56 -12.03 -10.28
C PHE A 7 26.53 -12.87 -9.00
N ALA A 8 27.42 -13.87 -8.87
CA ALA A 8 27.54 -14.66 -7.67
C ALA A 8 27.92 -13.80 -6.47
N GLU A 9 28.92 -12.92 -6.60
CA GLU A 9 29.31 -12.00 -5.52
C GLU A 9 28.17 -11.07 -5.10
N THR A 10 27.42 -10.51 -6.06
CA THR A 10 26.24 -9.68 -5.74
C THR A 10 25.15 -10.51 -5.06
N ALA A 11 24.86 -11.71 -5.55
CA ALA A 11 23.87 -12.60 -4.95
C ALA A 11 24.26 -13.04 -3.54
N ASP A 12 25.53 -13.31 -3.29
CA ASP A 12 26.05 -13.66 -1.96
C ASP A 12 25.96 -12.47 -0.99
N GLY A 13 26.24 -11.26 -1.47
CA GLY A 13 26.01 -10.04 -0.71
C GLY A 13 24.54 -9.86 -0.33
N LEU A 14 23.61 -10.07 -1.27
CA LEU A 14 22.17 -9.99 -0.97
C LEU A 14 21.70 -11.07 0.00
N ARG A 15 22.20 -12.31 -0.13
CA ARG A 15 21.94 -13.38 0.86
C ARG A 15 22.49 -13.04 2.23
N ALA A 16 23.62 -12.36 2.29
CA ALA A 16 24.19 -11.87 3.56
C ALA A 16 23.27 -10.83 4.22
N VAL A 17 22.65 -9.93 3.44
CA VAL A 17 21.64 -8.99 3.95
C VAL A 17 20.45 -9.74 4.55
N VAL A 18 19.90 -10.72 3.84
CA VAL A 18 18.77 -11.52 4.33
C VAL A 18 19.12 -12.20 5.66
N ARG A 19 20.28 -12.87 5.75
CA ARG A 19 20.73 -13.49 7.00
C ARG A 19 20.97 -12.49 8.12
N ALA A 20 21.43 -11.29 7.80
CA ALA A 20 21.67 -10.24 8.79
C ALA A 20 20.35 -9.67 9.37
N CYS A 21 19.25 -9.69 8.61
CA CYS A 21 17.92 -9.31 9.10
C CYS A 21 17.45 -10.19 10.28
N ASP A 22 17.84 -11.45 10.30
CA ASP A 22 17.52 -12.38 11.39
C ASP A 22 18.39 -12.16 12.65
N GLN A 23 19.46 -11.38 12.54
CA GLN A 23 20.38 -11.12 13.64
C GLN A 23 20.06 -9.81 14.38
N SER A 24 20.07 -8.70 13.65
CA SER A 24 19.77 -7.38 14.21
C SER A 24 19.60 -6.34 13.10
N TRP A 25 18.95 -5.20 13.45
CA TRP A 25 18.89 -4.03 12.60
C TRP A 25 20.27 -3.54 12.16
N ASP A 26 21.21 -3.44 13.12
CA ASP A 26 22.55 -2.90 12.82
C ASP A 26 23.35 -3.82 11.91
N ALA A 27 23.21 -5.15 12.08
CA ALA A 27 23.79 -6.12 11.16
C ALA A 27 23.18 -6.01 9.75
N ALA A 28 21.86 -5.85 9.65
CA ALA A 28 21.15 -5.68 8.39
C ALA A 28 21.58 -4.40 7.68
N VAL A 29 21.65 -3.27 8.38
CA VAL A 29 22.16 -1.99 7.86
C VAL A 29 23.57 -2.15 7.35
N ALA A 30 24.47 -2.72 8.14
CA ALA A 30 25.88 -2.91 7.75
C ALA A 30 26.01 -3.81 6.52
N ALA A 31 25.27 -4.90 6.46
CA ALA A 31 25.30 -5.81 5.32
C ALA A 31 24.74 -5.13 4.05
N LEU A 32 23.63 -4.38 4.17
CA LEU A 32 23.01 -3.68 3.06
C LEU A 32 23.93 -2.61 2.46
N GLN A 33 24.62 -1.84 3.31
CA GLN A 33 25.57 -0.82 2.84
C GLN A 33 26.77 -1.40 2.09
N ASN A 34 27.09 -2.68 2.32
CA ASN A 34 28.25 -3.36 1.76
C ASN A 34 27.90 -4.36 0.63
N VAL A 35 26.71 -4.33 0.06
CA VAL A 35 26.34 -5.19 -1.09
C VAL A 35 27.24 -4.90 -2.28
N PRO A 36 28.02 -5.88 -2.77
CA PRO A 36 29.00 -5.65 -3.83
C PRO A 36 28.32 -5.62 -5.20
N PHE A 37 28.77 -4.69 -6.06
CA PHE A 37 28.41 -4.63 -7.48
C PHE A 37 29.70 -4.59 -8.33
N PRO A 38 30.46 -5.68 -8.41
CA PRO A 38 31.72 -5.72 -9.13
C PRO A 38 31.52 -5.44 -10.62
N ARG A 39 32.55 -4.96 -11.31
CA ARG A 39 32.47 -4.71 -12.74
C ARG A 39 32.20 -6.02 -13.50
N LEU A 40 31.38 -5.95 -14.52
CA LEU A 40 31.17 -7.10 -15.41
C LEU A 40 32.47 -7.38 -16.18
N GLY A 41 32.87 -8.65 -16.22
CA GLY A 41 34.05 -9.06 -16.96
C GLY A 41 33.98 -8.72 -18.44
N SER A 42 35.13 -8.52 -19.06
CA SER A 42 35.25 -8.37 -20.50
C SER A 42 35.74 -9.68 -21.15
N THR A 43 35.38 -9.90 -22.42
CA THR A 43 35.79 -11.09 -23.16
C THR A 43 36.03 -10.73 -24.63
N ARG A 44 36.92 -11.50 -25.27
CA ARG A 44 37.14 -11.45 -26.70
C ARG A 44 35.97 -12.00 -27.53
N LYS A 45 35.10 -12.82 -26.91
CA LYS A 45 33.87 -13.38 -27.51
C LYS A 45 32.67 -12.95 -26.66
N PRO A 46 32.13 -11.74 -26.85
CA PRO A 46 30.98 -11.28 -26.08
C PRO A 46 29.71 -12.06 -26.45
N PRO A 47 28.74 -12.17 -25.53
CA PRO A 47 27.41 -12.69 -25.86
C PRO A 47 26.72 -11.85 -26.95
N ALA A 48 25.66 -12.42 -27.54
CA ALA A 48 24.83 -11.68 -28.49
C ALA A 48 24.37 -10.33 -27.88
N PRO A 49 24.30 -9.26 -28.69
CA PRO A 49 24.03 -7.91 -28.20
C PRO A 49 22.75 -7.79 -27.38
N ASP A 50 21.68 -8.46 -27.80
CA ASP A 50 20.38 -8.51 -27.11
C ASP A 50 20.48 -9.14 -25.71
N VAL A 51 21.20 -10.24 -25.58
CA VAL A 51 21.44 -10.92 -24.30
C VAL A 51 22.27 -10.03 -23.37
N ARG A 52 23.33 -9.43 -23.93
CA ARG A 52 24.20 -8.52 -23.17
C ARG A 52 23.45 -7.33 -22.63
N ASP A 53 22.62 -6.70 -23.47
CA ASP A 53 21.91 -5.48 -23.11
C ASP A 53 20.79 -5.77 -22.10
N ARG A 54 20.10 -6.91 -22.22
CA ARG A 54 19.13 -7.38 -21.23
C ARG A 54 19.78 -7.66 -19.87
N VAL A 55 20.93 -8.33 -19.85
CA VAL A 55 21.67 -8.62 -18.61
C VAL A 55 22.13 -7.33 -17.93
N LYS A 56 22.64 -6.35 -18.69
CA LYS A 56 23.02 -5.05 -18.15
C LYS A 56 21.81 -4.30 -17.57
N ALA A 57 20.70 -4.25 -18.30
CA ALA A 57 19.48 -3.58 -17.86
C ALA A 57 18.95 -4.16 -16.55
N GLN A 58 18.90 -5.48 -16.42
CA GLN A 58 18.48 -6.14 -15.18
C GLN A 58 19.42 -5.83 -14.01
N ARG A 59 20.72 -5.86 -14.24
CA ARG A 59 21.71 -5.53 -13.22
C ARG A 59 21.61 -4.08 -12.76
N ASP A 60 21.45 -3.15 -13.70
CA ASP A 60 21.34 -1.72 -13.39
C ASP A 60 20.04 -1.43 -12.63
N ALA A 61 18.93 -2.10 -12.98
CA ALA A 61 17.70 -2.04 -12.23
C ALA A 61 17.86 -2.56 -10.79
N ALA A 62 18.49 -3.71 -10.61
CA ALA A 62 18.77 -4.28 -9.29
C ALA A 62 19.68 -3.36 -8.46
N LYS A 63 20.75 -2.82 -9.08
CA LYS A 63 21.64 -1.86 -8.42
C LYS A 63 20.90 -0.61 -7.98
N LYS A 64 20.03 -0.06 -8.82
CA LYS A 64 19.23 1.12 -8.51
C LYS A 64 18.27 0.86 -7.35
N ALA A 65 17.63 -0.31 -7.32
CA ALA A 65 16.74 -0.69 -6.23
C ALA A 65 17.49 -0.82 -4.88
N ILE A 66 18.65 -1.48 -4.89
CA ILE A 66 19.49 -1.58 -3.67
C ILE A 66 19.99 -0.22 -3.21
N GLN A 67 20.43 0.64 -4.13
CA GLN A 67 20.85 2.01 -3.78
C GLN A 67 19.70 2.86 -3.21
N ALA A 68 18.47 2.63 -3.64
CA ALA A 68 17.31 3.28 -3.05
C ALA A 68 17.08 2.80 -1.61
N LEU A 69 17.17 1.50 -1.36
CA LEU A 69 17.11 0.93 0.01
C LEU A 69 18.24 1.43 0.89
N GLN A 70 19.48 1.48 0.39
CA GLN A 70 20.63 2.02 1.11
C GLN A 70 20.43 3.46 1.57
N LYS A 71 19.71 4.27 0.82
CA LYS A 71 19.37 5.65 1.21
C LYS A 71 18.30 5.72 2.30
N GLN A 72 17.37 4.78 2.30
CA GLN A 72 16.27 4.74 3.28
C GLN A 72 16.69 4.07 4.59
N ILE A 73 17.54 3.03 4.50
CA ILE A 73 17.97 2.19 5.61
C ILE A 73 19.48 2.40 5.80
N ASN A 74 19.83 3.49 6.45
CA ASN A 74 21.25 3.92 6.56
C ASN A 74 21.68 4.37 7.95
N VAL A 75 20.80 4.30 8.95
CA VAL A 75 21.11 4.71 10.31
C VAL A 75 21.15 3.53 11.27
N PRO A 76 22.08 3.51 12.26
CA PRO A 76 22.13 2.51 13.32
C PRO A 76 20.88 2.55 14.19
N SER A 77 20.57 1.43 14.86
CA SER A 77 19.40 1.32 15.74
C SER A 77 19.37 2.40 16.82
N ALA A 78 20.51 2.70 17.44
CA ALA A 78 20.62 3.75 18.45
C ALA A 78 20.20 5.13 17.92
N GLN A 79 20.63 5.49 16.71
CA GLN A 79 20.24 6.76 16.08
C GLN A 79 18.75 6.75 15.70
N ALA A 80 18.24 5.66 15.11
CA ALA A 80 16.84 5.52 14.77
C ALA A 80 15.94 5.66 16.01
N LEU A 81 16.32 5.06 17.13
CA LEU A 81 15.60 5.20 18.40
C LEU A 81 15.66 6.63 18.94
N ALA A 82 16.82 7.28 18.88
CA ALA A 82 16.96 8.68 19.31
C ALA A 82 16.07 9.62 18.48
N ASP A 83 16.01 9.40 17.16
CA ASP A 83 15.14 10.19 16.25
C ASP A 83 13.66 9.95 16.57
N LEU A 84 13.28 8.68 16.83
CA LEU A 84 11.92 8.35 17.26
C LEU A 84 11.56 9.01 18.59
N HIS A 85 12.44 8.95 19.60
CA HIS A 85 12.22 9.62 20.87
C HIS A 85 12.07 11.14 20.73
N THR A 86 12.82 11.74 19.82
CA THR A 86 12.73 13.19 19.55
C THR A 86 11.42 13.58 18.87
N THR A 87 10.93 12.75 17.96
CA THR A 87 9.72 13.04 17.17
C THR A 87 8.43 12.56 17.85
N ALA A 88 8.51 11.56 18.74
CA ALA A 88 7.35 10.94 19.37
C ALA A 88 6.43 11.93 20.11
N PRO A 89 6.94 12.90 20.91
CA PRO A 89 6.06 13.83 21.61
C PRO A 89 5.21 14.69 20.68
N ALA A 90 5.80 15.18 19.58
CA ALA A 90 5.08 15.96 18.59
C ALA A 90 4.02 15.12 17.85
N MET A 91 4.37 13.87 17.51
CA MET A 91 3.44 12.96 16.86
C MET A 91 2.29 12.55 17.81
N GLN A 92 2.59 12.27 19.07
CA GLN A 92 1.59 11.97 20.09
C GLN A 92 0.63 13.14 20.30
N ALA A 93 1.16 14.37 20.37
CA ALA A 93 0.35 15.57 20.49
C ALA A 93 -0.56 15.77 19.27
N LEU A 94 -0.05 15.54 18.07
CA LEU A 94 -0.85 15.60 16.83
C LEU A 94 -1.98 14.56 16.83
N LEU A 95 -1.68 13.32 17.22
CA LEU A 95 -2.69 12.25 17.31
C LEU A 95 -3.76 12.59 18.35
N ALA A 96 -3.37 13.04 19.56
CA ALA A 96 -4.29 13.46 20.58
C ALA A 96 -5.20 14.60 20.10
N LEU A 97 -4.62 15.64 19.50
CA LEU A 97 -5.38 16.75 18.93
C LEU A 97 -6.37 16.30 17.85
N THR A 98 -5.96 15.36 17.00
CA THR A 98 -6.83 14.82 15.96
C THR A 98 -8.03 14.06 16.54
N LEU A 99 -7.80 13.25 17.58
CA LEU A 99 -8.87 12.54 18.28
C LEU A 99 -9.82 13.50 19.03
N ASP A 100 -9.28 14.47 19.75
CA ASP A 100 -10.05 15.47 20.46
C ASP A 100 -10.90 16.33 19.51
N PHE A 101 -10.32 16.75 18.39
CA PHE A 101 -11.05 17.45 17.34
C PHE A 101 -12.18 16.58 16.76
N GLY A 102 -11.91 15.33 16.46
CA GLY A 102 -12.92 14.40 15.94
C GLY A 102 -14.09 14.22 16.92
N ALA A 103 -13.79 14.06 18.22
CA ALA A 103 -14.80 13.94 19.26
C ALA A 103 -15.63 15.21 19.41
N ALA A 104 -14.98 16.38 19.44
CA ALA A 104 -15.64 17.67 19.55
C ALA A 104 -16.52 17.97 18.32
N TYR A 105 -16.01 17.69 17.13
CA TYR A 105 -16.74 17.85 15.88
C TYR A 105 -18.00 16.96 15.83
N ALA A 106 -17.86 15.68 16.20
CA ALA A 106 -19.00 14.76 16.28
C ALA A 106 -20.04 15.20 17.34
N ALA A 107 -19.58 15.69 18.50
CA ALA A 107 -20.47 16.22 19.53
C ALA A 107 -21.24 17.45 19.04
N GLU A 108 -20.58 18.36 18.36
CA GLU A 108 -21.22 19.58 17.81
C GLU A 108 -22.22 19.26 16.70
N LYS A 109 -21.92 18.30 15.80
CA LYS A 109 -22.89 17.81 14.80
C LYS A 109 -24.14 17.25 15.48
N ARG A 110 -23.97 16.38 16.51
CA ARG A 110 -25.11 15.84 17.27
C ARG A 110 -25.93 16.93 17.95
N ARG A 111 -25.26 17.91 18.58
CA ARG A 111 -25.96 19.06 19.23
C ARG A 111 -26.82 19.85 18.25
N ARG A 112 -26.37 19.97 16.99
CA ARG A 112 -27.10 20.69 15.94
C ARG A 112 -28.05 19.80 15.14
N SER A 113 -28.11 18.51 15.41
CA SER A 113 -28.86 17.52 14.62
C SER A 113 -28.46 17.56 13.13
N LEU A 114 -27.15 17.67 12.87
CA LEU A 114 -26.58 17.72 11.53
C LEU A 114 -25.75 16.46 11.28
N VAL A 115 -25.70 16.04 10.03
CA VAL A 115 -24.80 15.02 9.49
C VAL A 115 -24.13 15.57 8.24
N ASP A 116 -22.89 15.19 8.01
CA ASP A 116 -22.21 15.46 6.73
C ASP A 116 -22.31 14.23 5.80
N PHE A 117 -21.79 14.36 4.57
CA PHE A 117 -21.84 13.26 3.59
C PHE A 117 -21.09 12.02 4.07
N SER A 118 -19.95 12.21 4.75
CA SER A 118 -19.19 11.10 5.31
C SER A 118 -19.95 10.37 6.41
N ASP A 119 -20.67 11.11 7.27
CA ASP A 119 -21.54 10.49 8.27
C ASP A 119 -22.63 9.63 7.62
N LEU A 120 -23.28 10.12 6.54
CA LEU A 120 -24.31 9.37 5.84
C LEU A 120 -23.77 8.04 5.30
N GLU A 121 -22.61 8.06 4.68
CA GLU A 121 -21.97 6.86 4.17
C GLU A 121 -21.62 5.88 5.29
N HIS A 122 -20.91 6.33 6.34
CA HIS A 122 -20.49 5.47 7.45
C HIS A 122 -21.68 4.92 8.25
N MET A 123 -22.68 5.75 8.55
CA MET A 123 -23.89 5.29 9.25
C MET A 123 -24.67 4.28 8.38
N THR A 124 -24.72 4.47 7.07
CA THR A 124 -25.34 3.51 6.17
C THR A 124 -24.58 2.20 6.16
N ALA A 125 -23.24 2.23 6.09
CA ALA A 125 -22.42 1.03 6.18
C ALA A 125 -22.65 0.29 7.50
N GLN A 126 -22.66 1.00 8.65
CA GLN A 126 -22.93 0.43 9.97
C GLN A 126 -24.32 -0.21 10.11
N LEU A 127 -25.32 0.31 9.42
CA LEU A 127 -26.67 -0.29 9.39
C LEU A 127 -26.72 -1.54 8.51
N LEU A 128 -25.92 -1.59 7.46
CA LEU A 128 -26.00 -2.62 6.43
C LEU A 128 -24.99 -3.75 6.62
N THR A 129 -23.92 -3.54 7.40
CA THR A 129 -22.91 -4.57 7.68
C THR A 129 -22.71 -4.74 9.18
N ASP A 130 -22.34 -5.95 9.57
CA ASP A 130 -21.89 -6.27 10.93
C ASP A 130 -20.37 -5.98 11.11
N ASP A 131 -19.84 -6.30 12.30
CA ASP A 131 -18.42 -6.07 12.64
C ASP A 131 -17.45 -6.88 11.77
N ASP A 132 -17.89 -7.96 11.15
CA ASP A 132 -17.11 -8.78 10.22
C ASP A 132 -17.28 -8.32 8.76
N GLY A 133 -18.07 -7.28 8.51
CA GLY A 133 -18.39 -6.75 7.19
C GLY A 133 -19.44 -7.55 6.42
N ALA A 134 -20.10 -8.53 7.07
CA ALA A 134 -21.16 -9.31 6.44
C ALA A 134 -22.51 -8.55 6.44
N PRO A 135 -23.36 -8.76 5.41
CA PRO A 135 -24.65 -8.08 5.32
C PRO A 135 -25.57 -8.38 6.50
N THR A 136 -26.13 -7.35 7.11
CA THR A 136 -27.14 -7.46 8.16
C THR A 136 -28.48 -7.99 7.60
N GLU A 137 -29.42 -8.33 8.51
CA GLU A 137 -30.78 -8.69 8.10
C GLU A 137 -31.49 -7.57 7.33
N LEU A 138 -31.25 -6.31 7.72
CA LEU A 138 -31.75 -5.14 6.99
C LEU A 138 -31.19 -5.08 5.55
N ALA A 139 -29.89 -5.34 5.39
CA ALA A 139 -29.27 -5.38 4.07
C ALA A 139 -29.86 -6.48 3.19
N ARG A 140 -30.09 -7.68 3.75
CA ARG A 140 -30.75 -8.80 3.06
C ARG A 140 -32.17 -8.47 2.62
N GLN A 141 -32.94 -7.81 3.46
CA GLN A 141 -34.27 -7.35 3.09
C GLN A 141 -34.26 -6.31 1.97
N LEU A 142 -33.30 -5.38 2.02
CA LEU A 142 -33.11 -4.37 0.97
C LEU A 142 -32.65 -4.99 -0.35
N SER A 143 -31.77 -5.97 -0.31
CA SER A 143 -31.26 -6.65 -1.51
C SER A 143 -32.36 -7.29 -2.36
N GLY A 144 -33.43 -7.75 -1.69
CA GLY A 144 -34.62 -8.28 -2.37
C GLY A 144 -35.43 -7.25 -3.17
N ARG A 145 -35.22 -5.95 -2.93
CA ARG A 145 -35.93 -4.87 -3.63
C ARG A 145 -35.31 -4.50 -4.97
N TYR A 146 -34.02 -4.80 -5.16
CA TYR A 146 -33.27 -4.41 -6.34
C TYR A 146 -33.12 -5.60 -7.30
N THR A 147 -33.61 -5.45 -8.52
CA THR A 147 -33.39 -6.44 -9.58
C THR A 147 -31.94 -6.37 -10.06
N GLU A 148 -31.46 -5.19 -10.33
CA GLU A 148 -30.10 -4.88 -10.75
C GLU A 148 -29.62 -3.60 -10.06
N ILE A 149 -28.34 -3.52 -9.76
CA ILE A 149 -27.66 -2.36 -9.21
C ILE A 149 -26.56 -1.98 -10.19
N MET A 150 -26.69 -0.81 -10.80
CA MET A 150 -25.74 -0.31 -11.80
C MET A 150 -25.01 0.89 -11.22
N VAL A 151 -23.68 0.85 -11.22
CA VAL A 151 -22.82 1.92 -10.73
C VAL A 151 -21.94 2.40 -11.87
N ASP A 152 -22.10 3.66 -12.23
CA ASP A 152 -21.24 4.33 -13.20
C ASP A 152 -20.07 5.05 -12.51
N GLU A 153 -19.02 5.37 -13.27
CA GLU A 153 -17.81 6.04 -12.77
C GLU A 153 -17.19 5.32 -11.57
N TYR A 154 -17.18 3.99 -11.60
CA TYR A 154 -16.74 3.17 -10.45
C TYR A 154 -15.31 3.45 -9.99
N GLN A 155 -14.45 4.03 -10.84
CA GLN A 155 -13.10 4.46 -10.47
C GLN A 155 -13.08 5.57 -9.40
N ASP A 156 -14.20 6.25 -9.17
CA ASP A 156 -14.34 7.32 -8.18
C ASP A 156 -15.07 6.87 -6.91
N VAL A 157 -15.50 5.61 -6.85
CA VAL A 157 -16.19 5.00 -5.71
C VAL A 157 -15.19 4.78 -4.56
N SER A 158 -15.55 5.17 -3.34
CA SER A 158 -14.79 4.90 -2.11
C SER A 158 -15.02 3.47 -1.61
N GLU A 159 -14.12 2.98 -0.74
CA GLU A 159 -14.28 1.66 -0.10
C GLU A 159 -15.60 1.55 0.69
N VAL A 160 -16.02 2.63 1.34
CA VAL A 160 -17.29 2.65 2.10
C VAL A 160 -18.49 2.55 1.16
N GLN A 161 -18.46 3.23 0.03
CA GLN A 161 -19.52 3.14 -0.98
C GLN A 161 -19.57 1.75 -1.60
N ASP A 162 -18.43 1.14 -1.93
CA ASP A 162 -18.38 -0.24 -2.44
C ASP A 162 -18.95 -1.23 -1.42
N LEU A 163 -18.59 -1.08 -0.13
CA LEU A 163 -19.15 -1.90 0.94
C LEU A 163 -20.69 -1.81 0.97
N ILE A 164 -21.25 -0.60 0.85
CA ILE A 164 -22.71 -0.37 0.81
C ILE A 164 -23.32 -1.07 -0.39
N PHE A 165 -22.75 -0.92 -1.61
CA PHE A 165 -23.29 -1.56 -2.82
C PHE A 165 -23.28 -3.08 -2.70
N ARG A 166 -22.20 -3.65 -2.18
CA ARG A 166 -22.11 -5.11 -1.94
C ARG A 166 -23.10 -5.58 -0.90
N ALA A 167 -23.26 -4.84 0.21
CA ALA A 167 -24.19 -5.21 1.28
C ALA A 167 -25.65 -5.28 0.82
N VAL A 168 -26.08 -4.38 -0.10
CA VAL A 168 -27.44 -4.38 -0.65
C VAL A 168 -27.59 -5.20 -1.93
N SER A 169 -26.54 -5.90 -2.36
CA SER A 169 -26.61 -6.79 -3.51
C SER A 169 -27.06 -8.21 -3.13
N ARG A 170 -27.37 -9.03 -4.09
CA ARG A 170 -27.62 -10.46 -3.94
C ARG A 170 -26.31 -11.24 -4.13
N GLU A 171 -25.43 -11.18 -3.12
CA GLU A 171 -24.11 -11.82 -3.15
C GLU A 171 -23.27 -11.38 -4.39
N GLY A 172 -23.46 -10.13 -4.83
CA GLY A 172 -22.78 -9.61 -6.01
C GLY A 172 -23.41 -10.00 -7.37
N ASN A 173 -24.36 -10.91 -7.40
CA ASN A 173 -24.90 -11.46 -8.65
C ASN A 173 -25.78 -10.47 -9.47
N ASN A 174 -26.15 -9.33 -8.89
CA ASN A 174 -26.93 -8.28 -9.54
C ASN A 174 -26.22 -6.93 -9.54
N LEU A 175 -24.88 -6.92 -9.41
CA LEU A 175 -24.05 -5.72 -9.51
C LEU A 175 -23.48 -5.58 -10.92
N PHE A 176 -23.57 -4.39 -11.48
CA PHE A 176 -22.94 -4.02 -12.73
C PHE A 176 -22.16 -2.71 -12.57
N PHE A 177 -20.85 -2.76 -12.75
CA PHE A 177 -19.95 -1.62 -12.58
C PHE A 177 -19.39 -1.16 -13.92
N VAL A 178 -19.39 0.14 -14.16
CA VAL A 178 -18.74 0.78 -15.30
C VAL A 178 -17.74 1.79 -14.80
N GLY A 179 -16.53 1.76 -15.33
CA GLY A 179 -15.47 2.70 -14.95
C GLY A 179 -14.23 2.58 -15.82
N ASP A 180 -13.41 3.62 -15.85
CA ASP A 180 -12.12 3.65 -16.54
C ASP A 180 -11.01 4.05 -15.55
N VAL A 181 -10.13 3.11 -15.22
CA VAL A 181 -8.98 3.32 -14.29
C VAL A 181 -8.11 4.50 -14.71
N LYS A 182 -8.02 4.79 -16.01
CA LYS A 182 -7.21 5.90 -16.52
C LYS A 182 -7.80 7.27 -16.21
N GLN A 183 -9.10 7.32 -15.89
CA GLN A 183 -9.82 8.53 -15.53
C GLN A 183 -9.90 8.75 -14.01
N SER A 184 -9.33 7.85 -13.19
CA SER A 184 -9.31 7.96 -11.73
C SER A 184 -8.43 9.13 -11.27
N ILE A 185 -9.01 10.34 -11.21
CA ILE A 185 -8.35 11.55 -10.72
C ILE A 185 -8.54 11.75 -9.20
N TYR A 186 -9.49 11.05 -8.59
CA TYR A 186 -9.81 11.14 -7.16
C TYR A 186 -9.16 10.06 -6.29
N ARG A 187 -8.13 9.39 -6.78
CA ARG A 187 -7.38 8.36 -6.03
C ARG A 187 -6.86 8.85 -4.67
N PHE A 188 -6.57 10.14 -4.54
CA PHE A 188 -6.16 10.76 -3.27
C PHE A 188 -7.29 10.80 -2.22
N ARG A 189 -8.56 10.57 -2.60
CA ARG A 189 -9.72 10.44 -1.71
C ARG A 189 -10.04 8.98 -1.34
N LEU A 190 -9.06 8.08 -1.46
CA LEU A 190 -9.22 6.65 -1.23
C LEU A 190 -10.24 5.98 -2.16
N ALA A 191 -10.40 6.51 -3.38
CA ALA A 191 -11.16 5.83 -4.42
C ALA A 191 -10.51 4.46 -4.73
N LEU A 192 -11.34 3.44 -4.92
CA LEU A 192 -10.89 2.07 -5.15
C LEU A 192 -9.97 1.98 -6.37
N SER A 193 -8.87 1.27 -6.20
CA SER A 193 -8.04 0.87 -7.33
C SER A 193 -8.66 -0.37 -7.97
N LEU A 194 -9.16 -0.25 -9.21
CA LEU A 194 -9.72 -1.38 -9.99
C LEU A 194 -8.71 -2.52 -10.26
N ILE A 195 -7.51 -2.47 -9.66
CA ILE A 195 -6.47 -3.52 -9.78
C ILE A 195 -6.89 -4.82 -9.04
N HIS A 196 -7.95 -4.80 -8.25
CA HIS A 196 -8.40 -5.93 -7.43
C HIS A 196 -9.76 -6.52 -7.84
N ILE A 197 -10.26 -6.21 -9.05
CA ILE A 197 -11.48 -6.81 -9.61
C ILE A 197 -11.10 -7.91 -10.62
#